data_f86317fdbfdd3f1b567ef00963e2bed4
#
_entry.id   f86317fdbfdd3f1b567ef00963e2bed4
#
_cell.length_a   1.000
_cell.length_b   1.000
_cell.length_c   1.000
_cell.angle_alpha   90.00
_cell.angle_beta   90.00
_cell.angle_gamma   90.00
#
_symmetry.space_group_name_H-M   'P 1'
#
loop_
_entity.id
_entity.type
_entity.pdbx_description
1 polymer ?
#
loop_
_entity_poly.entity_id
_entity_poly.type
_entity_poly.pdbx_seq_one_letter_code
_entity_poly.pdbx_strand_id
1 'polypeptide(L)' 'MFVKRKKNRSGTTSVVVAEKRKGVYNELKTIGISKDSSEIENLVTAGHEWISREAADGCW' A
#
# COMPACT_ATOMS: atom_id res chain seq x y z
N MET A 1 7.56 -1.05 6.61
CA MET A 1 6.64 -0.79 5.48
C MET A 1 5.23 -1.24 5.83
N PHE A 2 4.25 -0.55 5.29
CA PHE A 2 2.85 -0.88 5.54
C PHE A 2 2.00 -0.47 4.34
N VAL A 3 0.81 -1.04 4.25
CA VAL A 3 -0.15 -0.69 3.20
C VAL A 3 -1.12 0.34 3.76
N LYS A 4 -1.32 1.42 3.03
CA LYS A 4 -2.23 2.49 3.41
C LYS A 4 -3.33 2.66 2.37
N ARG A 5 -4.54 2.91 2.85
CA ARG A 5 -5.68 3.23 1.98
C ARG A 5 -6.00 4.71 2.11
N LYS A 6 -5.98 5.41 0.98
CA LYS A 6 -6.28 6.83 0.93
C LYS A 6 -7.60 7.05 0.21
N LYS A 7 -8.54 7.66 0.89
CA LYS A 7 -9.83 7.95 0.29
C LYS A 7 -9.77 9.24 -0.50
N ASN A 8 -10.20 9.19 -1.75
CA ASN A 8 -10.20 10.34 -2.65
C ASN A 8 -11.56 11.03 -2.67
N ARG A 9 -11.58 12.28 -3.10
CA ARG A 9 -12.81 13.06 -3.20
C ARG A 9 -13.83 12.47 -4.16
N SER A 10 -13.35 11.83 -5.21
CA SER A 10 -14.21 11.23 -6.23
C SER A 10 -14.88 9.93 -5.80
N GLY A 11 -14.65 9.50 -4.56
CA GLY A 11 -15.24 8.27 -4.05
C GLY A 11 -14.38 7.03 -4.29
N THR A 12 -13.20 7.21 -4.86
CA THR A 12 -12.27 6.11 -5.05
C THR A 12 -11.31 6.01 -3.87
N THR A 13 -10.67 4.86 -3.72
CA THR A 13 -9.67 4.63 -2.70
C THR A 13 -8.37 4.21 -3.36
N SER A 14 -7.29 4.88 -3.01
CA SER A 14 -5.96 4.51 -3.48
C SER A 14 -5.30 3.61 -2.46
N VAL A 15 -4.68 2.54 -2.93
CA VAL A 15 -3.92 1.64 -2.07
C VAL A 15 -2.44 1.87 -2.38
N VAL A 16 -1.69 2.25 -1.37
CA VAL A 16 -0.27 2.57 -1.51
C VAL A 16 0.54 1.84 -0.45
N VAL A 17 1.78 1.54 -0.80
CA VAL A 17 2.75 1.03 0.17
C VAL A 17 3.57 2.21 0.64
N ALA A 18 3.67 2.36 1.93
CA ALA A 18 4.39 3.47 2.53
C ALA A 18 5.33 2.99 3.64
N GLU A 19 6.27 3.83 3.97
CA GLU A 19 7.23 3.57 5.04
C GLU A 19 7.33 4.80 5.93
N LYS A 20 7.37 4.57 7.22
CA LYS A 20 7.62 5.63 8.18
C LYS A 20 8.96 5.38 8.85
N ARG A 21 9.89 6.31 8.65
CA ARG A 21 11.23 6.19 9.21
C ARG A 21 11.61 7.50 9.88
N LYS A 22 11.98 7.42 11.16
CA LYS A 22 12.37 8.59 11.96
C LYS A 22 11.33 9.71 11.93
N GLY A 23 10.05 9.32 11.92
CA GLY A 23 8.96 10.29 11.88
C GLY A 23 8.63 10.82 10.50
N VAL A 24 9.37 10.40 9.47
CA VAL A 24 9.13 10.83 8.09
C VAL A 24 8.31 9.78 7.36
N TYR A 25 7.21 10.22 6.76
CA TYR A 25 6.32 9.37 5.98
C TYR A 25 6.71 9.44 4.50
N ASN A 26 6.96 8.28 3.91
CA ASN A 26 7.30 8.18 2.49
C ASN A 26 6.43 7.15 1.79
N GLU A 27 5.81 7.52 0.70
CA GLU A 27 5.09 6.58 -0.15
C GLU A 27 6.09 5.93 -1.10
N LEU A 28 6.20 4.60 -1.02
CA LEU A 28 7.15 3.85 -1.82
C LEU A 28 6.58 3.44 -3.17
N LYS A 29 5.30 3.04 -3.17
CA LYS A 29 4.68 2.55 -4.38
C LYS A 29 3.16 2.69 -4.30
N THR A 30 2.54 3.07 -5.40
CA THR A 30 1.09 3.04 -5.53
C THR A 30 0.69 1.70 -6.12
N ILE A 31 -0.10 0.93 -5.37
CA ILE A 31 -0.55 -0.40 -5.82
C ILE A 31 -1.68 -0.25 -6.84
N GLY A 32 -2.63 0.63 -6.54
CA GLY A 32 -3.73 0.87 -7.46
C GLY A 32 -4.81 1.74 -6.85
N ILE A 33 -5.81 2.03 -7.66
CA ILE A 33 -6.95 2.85 -7.26
C ILE A 33 -8.22 2.10 -7.67
N SER A 34 -9.19 2.03 -6.78
CA SER A 34 -10.48 1.43 -7.10
C SER A 34 -11.58 2.04 -6.22
N LYS A 35 -12.80 1.98 -6.72
CA LYS A 35 -13.98 2.35 -5.94
C LYS A 35 -14.71 1.14 -5.40
N ASP A 36 -14.31 -0.05 -5.81
CA ASP A 36 -14.94 -1.31 -5.41
C ASP A 36 -14.19 -1.89 -4.20
N SER A 37 -14.94 -2.19 -3.14
CA SER A 37 -14.37 -2.76 -1.91
C SER A 37 -13.60 -4.04 -2.19
N SER A 38 -14.14 -4.90 -3.04
CA SER A 38 -13.48 -6.18 -3.36
C SER A 38 -12.15 -5.95 -4.04
N GLU A 39 -12.09 -5.01 -4.96
CA GLU A 39 -10.83 -4.67 -5.63
C GLU A 39 -9.85 -4.02 -4.67
N ILE A 40 -10.34 -3.16 -3.78
CA ILE A 40 -9.49 -2.53 -2.77
C ILE A 40 -8.83 -3.61 -1.90
N GLU A 41 -9.59 -4.61 -1.48
CA GLU A 41 -9.03 -5.72 -0.72
C GLU A 41 -7.96 -6.48 -1.50
N ASN A 42 -8.20 -6.70 -2.80
CA ASN A 42 -7.20 -7.33 -3.66
C ASN A 42 -5.95 -6.47 -3.78
N LEU A 43 -6.11 -5.17 -3.88
CA LEU A 43 -4.97 -4.25 -3.93
C LEU A 43 -4.19 -4.26 -2.63
N VAL A 44 -4.90 -4.32 -1.50
CA VAL A 44 -4.24 -4.41 -0.19
C VAL A 44 -3.43 -5.70 -0.10
N THR A 45 -4.01 -6.82 -0.53
CA THR A 45 -3.31 -8.10 -0.55
C THR A 45 -2.06 -8.02 -1.43
N ALA A 46 -2.18 -7.42 -2.61
CA ALA A 46 -1.05 -7.23 -3.51
C ALA A 46 0.05 -6.39 -2.85
N GLY A 47 -0.36 -5.36 -2.11
CA GLY A 47 0.57 -4.52 -1.37
C GLY A 47 1.32 -5.31 -0.30
N HIS A 48 0.61 -6.15 0.43
CA HIS A 48 1.24 -7.01 1.44
C HIS A 48 2.21 -8.01 0.81
N GLU A 49 1.84 -8.57 -0.33
CA GLU A 49 2.73 -9.48 -1.05
C GLU A 49 3.99 -8.75 -1.53
N TRP A 50 3.82 -7.53 -2.03
CA TRP A 50 4.95 -6.71 -2.46
C TRP A 50 5.91 -6.46 -1.29
N ILE A 51 5.36 -6.10 -0.13
CA ILE A 51 6.15 -5.87 1.09
C ILE A 51 6.88 -7.16 1.47
N SER A 52 6.20 -8.28 1.42
CA SER A 52 6.79 -9.58 1.78
C SER A 52 7.97 -9.92 0.88
N ARG A 53 7.85 -9.64 -0.42
CA ARG A 53 8.93 -9.88 -1.37
C ARG A 53 10.13 -8.99 -1.08
N GLU A 54 9.89 -7.71 -0.84
CA GLU A 54 10.97 -6.77 -0.55
C GLU A 54 11.64 -7.09 0.79
N ALA A 55 10.84 -7.47 1.77
CA ALA A 55 11.36 -7.84 3.08
C ALA A 55 12.12 -9.16 3.04
N ALA A 56 11.75 -10.07 2.15
CA ALA A 56 12.43 -11.37 2.01
C ALA A 56 13.86 -11.20 1.51
N ASP A 57 14.13 -10.16 0.73
CA ASP A 57 15.48 -9.85 0.25
C ASP A 57 16.31 -9.16 1.32
N GLY A 58 15.66 -8.61 2.33
CA GLY A 58 16.34 -7.96 3.42
C GLY A 58 16.69 -8.96 4.50
N CYS A 59 17.90 -8.92 4.98
CA CYS A 59 18.28 -9.73 6.12
C CYS A 59 17.61 -9.18 7.37
N TRP A 60 16.89 -10.05 8.02
CA TRP A 60 16.30 -9.72 9.31
C TRP A 60 17.30 -10.04 10.41
#